data_c374f30c9d7f543de987c6ee8e2b2e06
#
_entry.id   c374f30c9d7f543de987c6ee8e2b2e06
#
_cell.length_a   1.000
_cell.length_b   1.000
_cell.length_c   1.000
_cell.angle_alpha   90.00
_cell.angle_beta   90.00
_cell.angle_gamma   90.00
#
_symmetry.space_group_name_H-M   'P 1'
#
loop_
_entity.id
_entity.type
_entity.pdbx_description
1 polymer ?
#
loop_
_entity_poly.entity_id
_entity_poly.type
_entity_poly.pdbx_seq_one_letter_code
_entity_poly.pdbx_strand_id
1 'polypeptide(L)'
;VLFLPMFSGSFNQDHNLSSPMSQFNVKTVLLAIGGICTFAAVTAFGVAPLADSAVPEQRLMSEPLLINTVSAANSDTSFVQHEKIRRGETLSSLLSRMGVNDDEIAGFVRRDRTARGLLELRPGRTVSASLSADRSVESLNYRLGSEGTLDQAKRLVIRRSDGRLEAVEEPLQLERSVEIRSAEVRRTLAEALEAADIPDSLVTRMGDIFGTEVDLRKDVRRGDRLRVVYQTVREAGSLEPPTVERILAVQFRGGQRKLEAVWFDRGNGNGDYYSFDGRSLSR
;
A
#
# COMPACT_ATOMS: atom_id res chain seq x y z
N VAL A 1 -26.32 4.69 54.77
CA VAL A 1 -27.09 5.49 55.70
C VAL A 1 -28.10 6.30 54.90
N LEU A 2 -29.43 5.98 55.19
CA LEU A 2 -30.64 6.82 55.11
C LEU A 2 -31.09 7.29 53.70
N PHE A 3 -32.34 7.31 53.30
CA PHE A 3 -33.66 6.88 53.79
C PHE A 3 -34.61 6.96 52.59
N LEU A 4 -35.46 5.97 52.43
CA LEU A 4 -36.77 6.09 51.75
C LEU A 4 -37.73 6.91 52.60
N PRO A 5 -38.78 7.49 52.01
CA PRO A 5 -40.05 6.93 52.40
C PRO A 5 -41.04 6.66 51.24
N MET A 6 -41.77 5.57 51.44
CA MET A 6 -43.11 5.25 50.96
C MET A 6 -44.11 6.36 51.17
N PHE A 7 -45.03 6.57 50.20
CA PHE A 7 -46.39 7.06 50.53
C PHE A 7 -47.43 6.30 49.71
N SER A 8 -48.20 5.54 50.41
CA SER A 8 -49.45 4.93 50.02
C SER A 8 -50.55 5.97 50.12
N GLY A 9 -51.46 6.01 49.17
CA GLY A 9 -52.66 6.85 49.24
C GLY A 9 -53.66 6.41 48.17
N SER A 10 -54.51 5.49 48.57
CA SER A 10 -55.77 5.12 47.93
C SER A 10 -56.74 6.31 48.00
N PHE A 11 -57.35 6.71 46.88
CA PHE A 11 -58.60 7.40 46.87
C PHE A 11 -59.44 7.04 45.67
N ASN A 12 -60.55 6.42 45.94
CA ASN A 12 -61.66 6.06 45.09
C ASN A 12 -62.56 7.27 44.90
N GLN A 13 -62.92 7.63 43.65
CA GLN A 13 -64.25 8.22 43.40
C GLN A 13 -64.65 8.19 41.96
N ASP A 14 -65.74 7.52 41.74
CA ASP A 14 -66.57 7.49 40.56
C ASP A 14 -67.05 8.90 40.16
N HIS A 15 -66.79 9.30 38.93
CA HIS A 15 -67.58 10.28 38.19
C HIS A 15 -67.83 9.85 36.76
N ASN A 16 -69.04 9.32 36.60
CA ASN A 16 -69.74 9.09 35.38
C ASN A 16 -70.05 10.44 34.71
N LEU A 17 -69.37 10.73 33.60
CA LEU A 17 -69.74 11.79 32.65
C LEU A 17 -69.86 11.22 31.27
N SER A 18 -71.06 10.86 30.94
CA SER A 18 -71.52 10.57 29.58
C SER A 18 -71.42 11.84 28.72
N SER A 19 -70.41 11.87 27.84
CA SER A 19 -70.34 12.84 26.75
C SER A 19 -70.95 12.22 25.50
N PRO A 20 -71.76 12.92 24.72
CA PRO A 20 -72.33 12.37 23.52
C PRO A 20 -71.22 12.25 22.42
N MET A 21 -70.91 11.02 22.02
CA MET A 21 -70.13 10.80 20.84
C MET A 21 -70.96 11.29 19.61
N SER A 22 -70.57 12.47 19.10
CA SER A 22 -71.04 12.92 17.80
C SER A 22 -70.61 11.89 16.76
N GLN A 23 -71.56 11.32 16.07
CA GLN A 23 -71.32 10.38 14.97
C GLN A 23 -70.60 11.10 13.85
N PHE A 24 -69.25 11.04 13.89
CA PHE A 24 -68.45 11.46 12.76
C PHE A 24 -68.72 10.46 11.61
N ASN A 25 -69.31 10.98 10.55
CA ASN A 25 -69.61 10.20 9.35
C ASN A 25 -68.28 9.76 8.76
N VAL A 26 -68.00 8.44 8.75
CA VAL A 26 -66.76 7.85 8.27
C VAL A 26 -66.37 8.35 6.85
N LYS A 27 -67.37 8.67 6.04
CA LYS A 27 -67.19 9.25 4.71
C LYS A 27 -66.56 10.65 4.77
N THR A 28 -66.94 11.47 5.77
CA THR A 28 -66.38 12.84 5.94
C THR A 28 -64.94 12.78 6.46
N VAL A 29 -64.63 11.83 7.35
CA VAL A 29 -63.25 11.62 7.83
C VAL A 29 -62.34 11.11 6.72
N LEU A 30 -62.82 10.15 5.87
CA LEU A 30 -62.05 9.67 4.73
C LEU A 30 -61.81 10.74 3.67
N LEU A 31 -62.80 11.64 3.46
CA LEU A 31 -62.68 12.76 2.52
C LEU A 31 -61.70 13.83 3.04
N ALA A 32 -61.68 14.08 4.35
CA ALA A 32 -60.73 14.98 4.99
C ALA A 32 -59.29 14.43 4.94
N ILE A 33 -59.08 13.13 5.17
CA ILE A 33 -57.79 12.48 5.09
C ILE A 33 -57.29 12.45 3.64
N GLY A 34 -58.16 12.14 2.67
CA GLY A 34 -57.83 12.18 1.26
C GLY A 34 -57.42 13.58 0.78
N GLY A 35 -58.12 14.63 1.26
CA GLY A 35 -57.77 16.03 0.95
C GLY A 35 -56.41 16.46 1.52
N ILE A 36 -56.11 16.06 2.77
CA ILE A 36 -54.82 16.37 3.35
C ILE A 36 -53.66 15.65 2.68
N CYS A 37 -53.84 14.37 2.31
CA CYS A 37 -52.83 13.62 1.57
C CYS A 37 -52.54 14.19 0.18
N THR A 38 -53.55 14.63 -0.56
CA THR A 38 -53.38 15.25 -1.87
C THR A 38 -52.70 16.61 -1.77
N PHE A 39 -53.03 17.42 -0.73
CA PHE A 39 -52.40 18.72 -0.53
C PHE A 39 -50.93 18.56 -0.11
N ALA A 40 -50.60 17.57 0.75
CA ALA A 40 -49.22 17.26 1.11
C ALA A 40 -48.39 16.75 -0.08
N ALA A 41 -48.98 15.99 -0.99
CA ALA A 41 -48.31 15.52 -2.21
C ALA A 41 -47.98 16.66 -3.19
N VAL A 42 -48.88 17.64 -3.34
CA VAL A 42 -48.65 18.80 -4.22
C VAL A 42 -47.60 19.74 -3.66
N THR A 43 -47.55 19.92 -2.34
CA THR A 43 -46.48 20.73 -1.69
C THR A 43 -45.11 20.09 -1.72
N ALA A 44 -45.03 18.73 -1.72
CA ALA A 44 -43.78 18.03 -1.83
C ALA A 44 -43.14 18.12 -3.24
N PHE A 45 -43.96 18.32 -4.30
CA PHE A 45 -43.42 18.50 -5.66
C PHE A 45 -43.20 19.96 -6.07
N GLY A 46 -43.78 20.92 -5.32
CA GLY A 46 -43.73 22.34 -5.68
C GLY A 46 -42.57 23.15 -5.08
N VAL A 47 -41.79 22.60 -4.16
CA VAL A 47 -40.69 23.26 -3.48
C VAL A 47 -39.43 22.41 -3.51
N ALA A 48 -39.15 21.82 -4.66
CA ALA A 48 -37.76 21.48 -4.92
C ALA A 48 -37.03 22.80 -5.23
N PRO A 49 -36.12 23.31 -4.37
CA PRO A 49 -35.25 24.37 -4.84
C PRO A 49 -34.55 23.80 -6.05
N LEU A 50 -34.64 24.47 -7.19
CA LEU A 50 -33.65 24.34 -8.24
C LEU A 50 -32.32 24.62 -7.53
N ALA A 51 -31.71 23.55 -7.03
CA ALA A 51 -30.32 23.60 -6.69
C ALA A 51 -29.66 24.02 -7.99
N ASP A 52 -29.39 25.32 -8.13
CA ASP A 52 -28.34 25.74 -9.00
C ASP A 52 -27.22 24.74 -8.78
N SER A 53 -27.00 23.91 -9.80
CA SER A 53 -25.79 23.12 -9.88
C SER A 53 -24.68 24.14 -10.00
N ALA A 54 -24.33 24.76 -8.89
CA ALA A 54 -23.05 25.36 -8.73
C ALA A 54 -22.08 24.23 -9.06
N VAL A 55 -21.66 24.20 -10.32
CA VAL A 55 -20.46 23.51 -10.74
C VAL A 55 -19.47 23.86 -9.61
N PRO A 56 -18.97 22.88 -8.84
CA PRO A 56 -17.97 23.22 -7.87
C PRO A 56 -16.89 23.95 -8.65
N GLU A 57 -16.76 25.25 -8.45
CA GLU A 57 -15.59 25.97 -8.88
C GLU A 57 -14.45 25.14 -8.30
N GLN A 58 -13.85 24.33 -9.16
CA GLN A 58 -12.53 23.81 -8.88
C GLN A 58 -11.67 25.04 -8.75
N ARG A 59 -11.61 25.57 -7.53
CA ARG A 59 -10.55 26.46 -7.12
C ARG A 59 -9.31 25.66 -7.38
N LEU A 60 -8.74 25.85 -8.56
CA LEU A 60 -7.36 25.51 -8.81
C LEU A 60 -6.60 26.29 -7.74
N MET A 61 -6.39 25.59 -6.62
CA MET A 61 -5.47 26.04 -5.60
C MET A 61 -4.11 25.90 -6.28
N SER A 62 -3.75 26.91 -7.06
CA SER A 62 -2.42 27.10 -7.57
C SER A 62 -1.59 27.42 -6.34
N GLU A 63 -1.21 26.37 -5.61
CA GLU A 63 -0.17 26.46 -4.63
C GLU A 63 1.10 26.77 -5.43
N PRO A 64 1.70 27.97 -5.28
CA PRO A 64 2.96 28.22 -5.94
C PRO A 64 3.91 27.14 -5.40
N LEU A 65 4.22 26.15 -6.23
CA LEU A 65 5.37 25.33 -5.98
C LEU A 65 6.52 26.31 -5.84
N LEU A 66 6.94 26.55 -4.61
CA LEU A 66 8.24 27.12 -4.33
C LEU A 66 9.25 26.10 -4.84
N ILE A 67 9.42 26.07 -6.15
CA ILE A 67 10.63 25.51 -6.72
C ILE A 67 11.69 26.43 -6.12
N ASN A 68 12.32 25.97 -5.05
CA ASN A 68 13.61 26.47 -4.71
C ASN A 68 14.43 26.29 -6.00
N THR A 69 14.48 27.31 -6.81
CA THR A 69 15.53 27.46 -7.78
C THR A 69 16.78 27.51 -6.93
N VAL A 70 17.32 26.31 -6.66
CA VAL A 70 18.70 26.17 -6.22
C VAL A 70 19.47 26.97 -7.25
N SER A 71 19.94 28.12 -6.80
CA SER A 71 20.67 29.08 -7.59
C SER A 71 21.71 28.29 -8.40
N ALA A 72 21.57 28.33 -9.71
CA ALA A 72 22.49 27.66 -10.65
C ALA A 72 23.86 28.38 -10.70
N ALA A 73 24.37 28.71 -9.55
CA ALA A 73 25.71 29.28 -9.36
C ALA A 73 26.64 28.17 -8.83
N ASN A 74 26.85 27.14 -9.58
CA ASN A 74 27.78 26.03 -9.58
C ASN A 74 27.01 24.74 -9.94
N SER A 75 26.42 24.73 -11.11
CA SER A 75 25.83 23.50 -11.64
C SER A 75 26.96 22.64 -12.20
N ASP A 76 27.64 21.92 -11.35
CA ASP A 76 28.12 20.61 -11.72
C ASP A 76 26.87 19.80 -12.09
N THR A 77 26.53 19.85 -13.38
CA THR A 77 25.35 19.11 -13.89
C THR A 77 25.73 17.65 -13.86
N SER A 78 25.44 17.00 -12.73
CA SER A 78 25.64 15.57 -12.61
C SER A 78 24.43 14.84 -13.19
N PHE A 79 24.69 13.81 -13.98
CA PHE A 79 23.67 12.96 -14.57
C PHE A 79 23.68 11.62 -13.86
N VAL A 80 22.54 11.25 -13.26
CA VAL A 80 22.42 9.92 -12.64
C VAL A 80 21.91 8.93 -13.69
N GLN A 81 22.68 7.86 -13.90
CA GLN A 81 22.33 6.75 -14.76
C GLN A 81 22.12 5.49 -13.93
N HIS A 82 21.11 4.69 -14.31
CA HIS A 82 20.77 3.42 -13.70
C HIS A 82 20.81 2.33 -14.76
N GLU A 83 21.61 1.31 -14.56
CA GLU A 83 21.73 0.20 -15.49
C GLU A 83 21.60 -1.15 -14.80
N LYS A 84 20.76 -2.03 -15.38
CA LYS A 84 20.66 -3.42 -14.91
C LYS A 84 21.80 -4.26 -15.46
N ILE A 85 22.42 -5.02 -14.57
CA ILE A 85 23.49 -5.96 -14.89
C ILE A 85 22.92 -7.10 -15.71
N ARG A 86 23.55 -7.39 -16.85
CA ARG A 86 23.19 -8.50 -17.74
C ARG A 86 23.92 -9.79 -17.32
N ARG A 87 23.42 -10.93 -17.76
CA ARG A 87 24.06 -12.22 -17.49
C ARG A 87 25.44 -12.26 -18.16
N GLY A 88 26.48 -12.57 -17.38
CA GLY A 88 27.87 -12.65 -17.87
C GLY A 88 28.53 -11.29 -18.13
N GLU A 89 27.92 -10.19 -17.71
CA GLU A 89 28.47 -8.85 -17.87
C GLU A 89 29.62 -8.60 -16.91
N THR A 90 30.66 -7.95 -17.40
CA THR A 90 31.80 -7.50 -16.61
C THR A 90 31.63 -6.05 -16.20
N LEU A 91 32.36 -5.59 -15.17
CA LEU A 91 32.36 -4.18 -14.77
C LEU A 91 32.74 -3.27 -15.95
N SER A 92 33.76 -3.62 -16.71
CA SER A 92 34.20 -2.80 -17.86
C SER A 92 33.14 -2.71 -18.93
N SER A 93 32.43 -3.80 -19.26
CA SER A 93 31.35 -3.76 -20.27
C SER A 93 30.14 -2.98 -19.76
N LEU A 94 29.83 -3.05 -18.46
CA LEU A 94 28.77 -2.26 -17.84
C LEU A 94 29.10 -0.76 -17.91
N LEU A 95 30.30 -0.36 -17.50
CA LEU A 95 30.75 1.04 -17.54
C LEU A 95 30.74 1.59 -18.97
N SER A 96 31.24 0.82 -19.95
CA SER A 96 31.20 1.21 -21.38
C SER A 96 29.75 1.43 -21.86
N ARG A 97 28.79 0.58 -21.43
CA ARG A 97 27.37 0.73 -21.79
C ARG A 97 26.74 1.95 -21.12
N MET A 98 27.20 2.32 -19.95
CA MET A 98 26.83 3.58 -19.28
C MET A 98 27.52 4.80 -19.90
N GLY A 99 28.36 4.61 -20.92
CA GLY A 99 29.11 5.69 -21.57
C GLY A 99 30.21 6.27 -20.69
N VAL A 100 30.65 5.51 -19.72
CA VAL A 100 31.75 5.86 -18.82
C VAL A 100 33.06 5.38 -19.43
N ASN A 101 33.95 6.29 -19.74
CA ASN A 101 35.32 6.01 -20.20
C ASN A 101 36.30 6.33 -19.07
N ASP A 102 36.18 5.61 -17.96
CA ASP A 102 37.02 5.85 -16.78
C ASP A 102 37.82 4.59 -16.44
N ASP A 103 39.01 4.46 -17.07
CA ASP A 103 39.95 3.38 -16.78
C ASP A 103 40.46 3.39 -15.35
N GLU A 104 40.42 4.54 -14.70
CA GLU A 104 40.82 4.71 -13.30
C GLU A 104 39.94 3.90 -12.37
N ILE A 105 38.60 3.89 -12.59
CA ILE A 105 37.65 3.10 -11.78
C ILE A 105 37.93 1.62 -11.90
N ALA A 106 38.10 1.11 -13.12
CA ALA A 106 38.43 -0.30 -13.31
C ALA A 106 39.75 -0.69 -12.64
N GLY A 107 40.73 0.21 -12.67
CA GLY A 107 42.00 0.05 -11.98
C GLY A 107 41.83 0.12 -10.45
N PHE A 108 41.05 1.05 -9.96
CA PHE A 108 40.75 1.22 -8.55
C PHE A 108 40.05 -0.01 -7.96
N VAL A 109 38.98 -0.51 -8.61
CA VAL A 109 38.21 -1.68 -8.16
C VAL A 109 39.08 -2.93 -8.04
N ARG A 110 40.10 -3.08 -8.90
CA ARG A 110 41.04 -4.21 -8.80
C ARG A 110 42.01 -4.09 -7.61
N ARG A 111 42.37 -2.88 -7.21
CA ARG A 111 43.39 -2.62 -6.16
C ARG A 111 42.77 -2.48 -4.78
N ASP A 112 41.61 -1.83 -4.69
CA ASP A 112 40.97 -1.56 -3.41
C ASP A 112 40.17 -2.78 -2.93
N ARG A 113 40.33 -3.11 -1.63
CA ARG A 113 39.75 -4.29 -1.01
C ARG A 113 38.22 -4.17 -0.92
N THR A 114 37.73 -2.99 -0.59
CA THR A 114 36.28 -2.72 -0.44
C THR A 114 35.60 -2.67 -1.80
N ALA A 115 36.22 -2.00 -2.77
CA ALA A 115 35.68 -1.87 -4.13
C ALA A 115 35.58 -3.22 -4.87
N ARG A 116 36.34 -4.24 -4.48
CA ARG A 116 36.31 -5.58 -5.12
C ARG A 116 34.91 -6.21 -5.15
N GLY A 117 33.99 -5.82 -4.28
CA GLY A 117 32.60 -6.24 -4.33
C GLY A 117 31.92 -5.97 -5.70
N LEU A 118 32.43 -5.00 -6.47
CA LEU A 118 32.01 -4.75 -7.85
C LEU A 118 32.55 -5.73 -8.89
N LEU A 119 33.48 -6.60 -8.55
CA LEU A 119 33.92 -7.68 -9.43
C LEU A 119 32.95 -8.85 -9.43
N GLU A 120 32.06 -8.93 -8.40
CA GLU A 120 31.04 -9.96 -8.23
C GLU A 120 29.67 -9.45 -8.63
N LEU A 121 29.55 -8.93 -9.86
CA LEU A 121 28.30 -8.42 -10.37
C LEU A 121 27.25 -9.53 -10.46
N ARG A 122 26.08 -9.30 -9.89
CA ARG A 122 24.94 -10.24 -9.97
C ARG A 122 23.94 -9.80 -11.01
N PRO A 123 23.60 -10.65 -12.01
CA PRO A 123 22.63 -10.33 -13.03
C PRO A 123 21.27 -9.90 -12.44
N GLY A 124 20.64 -8.91 -13.07
CA GLY A 124 19.34 -8.36 -12.66
C GLY A 124 19.40 -7.30 -11.59
N ARG A 125 20.55 -7.07 -10.93
CA ARG A 125 20.74 -5.94 -10.02
C ARG A 125 21.05 -4.67 -10.78
N THR A 126 20.75 -3.55 -10.16
CA THR A 126 21.01 -2.22 -10.72
C THR A 126 22.31 -1.64 -10.17
N VAL A 127 23.10 -1.05 -11.04
CA VAL A 127 24.19 -0.15 -10.70
C VAL A 127 23.75 1.26 -11.04
N SER A 128 23.97 2.19 -10.12
CA SER A 128 23.70 3.62 -10.33
C SER A 128 25.01 4.38 -10.35
N ALA A 129 25.19 5.24 -11.34
CA ALA A 129 26.35 6.11 -11.43
C ALA A 129 25.90 7.57 -11.56
N SER A 130 26.52 8.44 -10.78
CA SER A 130 26.48 9.88 -10.97
C SER A 130 27.68 10.27 -11.80
N LEU A 131 27.43 10.93 -12.93
CA LEU A 131 28.41 11.33 -13.93
C LEU A 131 28.46 12.84 -14.00
N SER A 132 29.65 13.41 -14.04
CA SER A 132 29.88 14.81 -14.33
C SER A 132 29.62 15.12 -15.81
N ALA A 133 29.66 16.38 -16.19
CA ALA A 133 29.41 16.83 -17.56
C ALA A 133 30.42 16.22 -18.60
N ASP A 134 31.61 15.93 -18.19
CA ASP A 134 32.66 15.26 -19.00
C ASP A 134 32.55 13.73 -18.99
N ARG A 135 31.49 13.17 -18.37
CA ARG A 135 31.24 11.73 -18.19
C ARG A 135 32.25 11.00 -17.32
N SER A 136 33.00 11.72 -16.50
CA SER A 136 33.75 11.07 -15.41
C SER A 136 32.79 10.66 -14.28
N VAL A 137 33.14 9.59 -13.57
CA VAL A 137 32.32 9.09 -12.48
C VAL A 137 32.60 9.88 -11.22
N GLU A 138 31.58 10.56 -10.70
CA GLU A 138 31.59 11.20 -9.39
C GLU A 138 31.27 10.22 -8.29
N SER A 139 30.25 9.39 -8.51
CA SER A 139 29.91 8.29 -7.62
C SER A 139 29.33 7.10 -8.36
N LEU A 140 29.56 5.90 -7.82
CA LEU A 140 29.01 4.65 -8.30
C LEU A 140 28.46 3.88 -7.10
N ASN A 141 27.20 3.46 -7.23
CA ASN A 141 26.48 2.77 -6.17
C ASN A 141 26.06 1.37 -6.63
N TYR A 142 26.35 0.37 -5.81
CA TYR A 142 25.99 -1.01 -6.08
C TYR A 142 25.52 -1.70 -4.80
N ARG A 143 24.34 -2.31 -4.83
CA ARG A 143 23.83 -3.09 -3.71
C ARG A 143 24.57 -4.44 -3.64
N LEU A 144 25.34 -4.65 -2.59
CA LEU A 144 26.02 -5.91 -2.31
C LEU A 144 24.99 -7.03 -2.04
N GLY A 145 25.33 -8.25 -2.44
CA GLY A 145 24.52 -9.41 -2.14
C GLY A 145 24.55 -9.73 -0.66
N SER A 146 23.43 -9.63 0.04
CA SER A 146 23.30 -10.31 1.33
C SER A 146 22.62 -11.65 1.12
N GLU A 147 23.16 -12.70 1.71
CA GLU A 147 22.47 -14.00 1.85
C GLU A 147 21.47 -13.98 2.99
N GLY A 148 21.34 -12.84 3.69
CA GLY A 148 20.46 -12.65 4.83
C GLY A 148 19.25 -11.79 4.53
N THR A 149 18.62 -11.27 5.58
CA THR A 149 17.51 -10.34 5.49
C THR A 149 17.94 -9.02 4.86
N LEU A 150 17.02 -8.32 4.20
CA LEU A 150 17.29 -7.02 3.58
C LEU A 150 17.85 -6.00 4.58
N ASP A 151 17.52 -6.14 5.87
CA ASP A 151 18.05 -5.29 6.95
C ASP A 151 19.58 -5.35 7.11
N GLN A 152 20.20 -6.43 6.67
CA GLN A 152 21.65 -6.61 6.68
C GLN A 152 22.31 -6.28 5.35
N ALA A 153 21.51 -5.89 4.35
CA ALA A 153 22.04 -5.55 3.05
C ALA A 153 22.86 -4.26 3.11
N LYS A 154 23.94 -4.23 2.35
CA LYS A 154 24.84 -3.09 2.26
C LYS A 154 24.87 -2.57 0.83
N ARG A 155 25.19 -1.30 0.73
CA ARG A 155 25.50 -0.63 -0.53
C ARG A 155 26.98 -0.33 -0.57
N LEU A 156 27.63 -0.72 -1.64
CA LEU A 156 28.96 -0.28 -1.96
C LEU A 156 28.86 1.06 -2.69
N VAL A 157 29.49 2.07 -2.15
CA VAL A 157 29.59 3.41 -2.72
C VAL A 157 31.04 3.65 -3.10
N ILE A 158 31.31 3.89 -4.36
CA ILE A 158 32.58 4.46 -4.81
C ILE A 158 32.31 5.92 -5.14
N ARG A 159 33.06 6.81 -4.55
CA ARG A 159 32.94 8.25 -4.77
C ARG A 159 34.30 8.88 -5.02
N ARG A 160 34.30 9.99 -5.73
CA ARG A 160 35.47 10.82 -5.92
C ARG A 160 35.45 11.92 -4.85
N SER A 161 36.46 11.93 -3.98
CA SER A 161 36.64 12.94 -2.94
C SER A 161 38.06 13.52 -3.09
N ASP A 162 38.18 14.83 -3.19
CA ASP A 162 39.45 15.54 -3.39
C ASP A 162 40.28 14.97 -4.55
N GLY A 163 39.64 14.59 -5.65
CA GLY A 163 40.26 14.01 -6.84
C GLY A 163 40.71 12.55 -6.69
N ARG A 164 40.42 11.90 -5.55
CA ARG A 164 40.76 10.49 -5.28
C ARG A 164 39.53 9.64 -5.18
N LEU A 165 39.61 8.40 -5.66
CA LEU A 165 38.53 7.43 -5.49
C LEU A 165 38.58 6.79 -4.11
N GLU A 166 37.43 6.75 -3.47
CA GLU A 166 37.22 6.08 -2.17
C GLU A 166 36.07 5.09 -2.29
N ALA A 167 36.20 3.93 -1.64
CA ALA A 167 35.14 2.93 -1.57
C ALA A 167 34.68 2.72 -0.12
N VAL A 168 33.38 2.79 0.10
CA VAL A 168 32.78 2.61 1.43
C VAL A 168 31.59 1.66 1.32
N GLU A 169 31.46 0.75 2.28
CA GLU A 169 30.23 -0.02 2.46
C GLU A 169 29.32 0.68 3.45
N GLU A 170 28.13 1.04 3.02
CA GLU A 170 27.11 1.68 3.84
C GLU A 170 25.92 0.72 4.03
N PRO A 171 25.27 0.69 5.21
CA PRO A 171 24.03 -0.03 5.39
C PRO A 171 22.96 0.57 4.48
N LEU A 172 22.11 -0.29 3.89
CA LEU A 172 20.97 0.20 3.12
C LEU A 172 19.95 0.86 4.04
N GLN A 173 19.55 2.07 3.66
CA GLN A 173 18.37 2.68 4.25
C GLN A 173 17.13 2.17 3.54
N LEU A 174 16.27 1.47 4.29
CA LEU A 174 15.08 0.83 3.76
C LEU A 174 13.82 1.58 4.21
N GLU A 175 12.98 1.88 3.23
CA GLU A 175 11.63 2.41 3.47
C GLU A 175 10.65 1.25 3.37
N ARG A 176 9.85 1.06 4.43
CA ARG A 176 8.80 0.07 4.48
C ARG A 176 7.44 0.73 4.45
N SER A 177 6.54 0.13 3.68
CA SER A 177 5.15 0.56 3.59
C SER A 177 4.23 -0.64 3.78
N VAL A 178 3.05 -0.39 4.33
CA VAL A 178 2.00 -1.41 4.47
C VAL A 178 0.91 -1.12 3.46
N GLU A 179 0.61 -2.13 2.66
CA GLU A 179 -0.39 -2.09 1.62
C GLU A 179 -1.57 -2.98 1.99
N ILE A 180 -2.77 -2.48 1.73
CA ILE A 180 -4.02 -3.22 1.91
C ILE A 180 -4.71 -3.29 0.57
N ARG A 181 -4.99 -4.51 0.11
CA ARG A 181 -5.67 -4.75 -1.16
C ARG A 181 -6.78 -5.77 -0.99
N SER A 182 -7.80 -5.65 -1.85
CA SER A 182 -8.88 -6.63 -1.91
C SER A 182 -9.26 -6.89 -3.36
N ALA A 183 -9.48 -8.15 -3.69
CA ALA A 183 -9.90 -8.59 -5.02
C ALA A 183 -11.14 -9.48 -4.92
N GLU A 184 -12.04 -9.35 -5.89
CA GLU A 184 -13.15 -10.27 -6.12
C GLU A 184 -12.99 -10.90 -7.48
N VAL A 185 -13.01 -12.23 -7.52
CA VAL A 185 -12.81 -13.00 -8.75
C VAL A 185 -14.10 -12.95 -9.59
N ARG A 186 -14.03 -12.24 -10.71
CA ARG A 186 -15.16 -12.16 -11.67
C ARG A 186 -15.04 -13.18 -12.78
N ARG A 187 -13.84 -13.43 -13.29
CA ARG A 187 -13.54 -14.43 -14.34
C ARG A 187 -12.36 -15.30 -13.92
N THR A 188 -11.18 -14.72 -13.77
CA THR A 188 -9.96 -15.42 -13.37
C THR A 188 -9.32 -14.74 -12.17
N LEU A 189 -8.50 -15.50 -11.41
CA LEU A 189 -7.71 -14.93 -10.33
C LEU A 189 -6.72 -13.89 -10.85
N ALA A 190 -6.04 -14.17 -11.95
CA ALA A 190 -5.04 -13.27 -12.52
C ALA A 190 -5.64 -11.88 -12.85
N GLU A 191 -6.79 -11.84 -13.52
CA GLU A 191 -7.48 -10.57 -13.77
C GLU A 191 -7.92 -9.84 -12.52
N ALA A 192 -8.36 -10.59 -11.49
CA ALA A 192 -8.77 -9.99 -10.23
C ALA A 192 -7.59 -9.39 -9.47
N LEU A 193 -6.42 -10.02 -9.54
CA LEU A 193 -5.18 -9.50 -8.94
C LEU A 193 -4.67 -8.27 -9.68
N GLU A 194 -4.64 -8.31 -11.02
CA GLU A 194 -4.26 -7.18 -11.85
C GLU A 194 -5.18 -5.96 -11.62
N ALA A 195 -6.50 -6.18 -11.63
CA ALA A 195 -7.48 -5.12 -11.38
C ALA A 195 -7.39 -4.51 -9.97
N ALA A 196 -6.86 -5.25 -8.99
CA ALA A 196 -6.68 -4.82 -7.62
C ALA A 196 -5.26 -4.34 -7.31
N ASP A 197 -4.38 -4.31 -8.32
CA ASP A 197 -2.96 -3.97 -8.17
C ASP A 197 -2.27 -4.84 -7.10
N ILE A 198 -2.54 -6.14 -7.13
CA ILE A 198 -1.97 -7.13 -6.22
C ILE A 198 -0.82 -7.85 -6.93
N PRO A 199 0.43 -7.76 -6.42
CA PRO A 199 1.57 -8.45 -7.03
C PRO A 199 1.41 -9.98 -7.10
N ASP A 200 1.73 -10.58 -8.25
CA ASP A 200 1.66 -12.04 -8.46
C ASP A 200 2.49 -12.85 -7.46
N SER A 201 3.60 -12.26 -6.99
CA SER A 201 4.45 -12.89 -5.97
C SER A 201 3.69 -13.24 -4.67
N LEU A 202 2.59 -12.52 -4.38
CA LEU A 202 1.75 -12.81 -3.22
C LEU A 202 0.99 -14.13 -3.36
N VAL A 203 0.61 -14.54 -4.57
CA VAL A 203 -0.10 -15.82 -4.81
C VAL A 203 0.75 -17.00 -4.38
N THR A 204 2.03 -16.97 -4.73
CA THR A 204 2.97 -18.04 -4.32
C THR A 204 3.13 -18.06 -2.80
N ARG A 205 3.33 -16.90 -2.18
CA ARG A 205 3.46 -16.79 -0.72
C ARG A 205 2.17 -17.21 0.02
N MET A 206 1.00 -16.89 -0.50
CA MET A 206 -0.27 -17.37 0.05
C MET A 206 -0.43 -18.87 -0.09
N GLY A 207 0.05 -19.44 -1.20
CA GLY A 207 0.10 -20.90 -1.39
C GLY A 207 0.99 -21.58 -0.35
N ASP A 208 2.11 -20.95 0.02
CA ASP A 208 3.00 -21.46 1.07
C ASP A 208 2.33 -21.41 2.46
N ILE A 209 1.57 -20.33 2.73
CA ILE A 209 0.86 -20.14 4.01
C ILE A 209 -0.28 -21.12 4.18
N PHE A 210 -1.15 -21.25 3.17
CA PHE A 210 -2.33 -22.10 3.26
C PHE A 210 -2.03 -23.58 2.92
N GLY A 211 -0.88 -23.83 2.33
CA GLY A 211 -0.34 -25.15 2.09
C GLY A 211 -1.29 -26.07 1.32
N THR A 212 -1.83 -27.08 2.01
CA THR A 212 -2.72 -28.09 1.42
C THR A 212 -4.21 -27.72 1.50
N GLU A 213 -4.57 -26.64 2.19
CA GLU A 213 -5.98 -26.29 2.39
C GLU A 213 -6.64 -25.73 1.11
N VAL A 214 -5.88 -25.00 0.30
CA VAL A 214 -6.35 -24.45 -0.97
C VAL A 214 -5.22 -24.26 -1.97
N ASP A 215 -5.42 -24.68 -3.20
CA ASP A 215 -4.59 -24.29 -4.35
C ASP A 215 -5.22 -23.04 -5.01
N LEU A 216 -4.69 -21.87 -4.68
CA LEU A 216 -5.22 -20.60 -5.21
C LEU A 216 -5.20 -20.54 -6.75
N ARG A 217 -4.41 -21.37 -7.42
CA ARG A 217 -4.35 -21.40 -8.90
C ARG A 217 -5.43 -22.28 -9.52
N LYS A 218 -5.93 -23.28 -8.79
CA LYS A 218 -6.87 -24.28 -9.30
C LYS A 218 -8.26 -24.21 -8.67
N ASP A 219 -8.31 -23.88 -7.37
CA ASP A 219 -9.52 -23.98 -6.58
C ASP A 219 -10.35 -22.71 -6.56
N VAL A 220 -9.77 -21.58 -7.00
CA VAL A 220 -10.43 -20.27 -7.00
C VAL A 220 -11.49 -20.20 -8.08
N ARG A 221 -12.65 -19.69 -7.72
CA ARG A 221 -13.84 -19.62 -8.59
C ARG A 221 -14.42 -18.19 -8.61
N ARG A 222 -15.31 -17.98 -9.56
CA ARG A 222 -16.08 -16.73 -9.65
C ARG A 222 -16.86 -16.48 -8.35
N GLY A 223 -16.77 -15.25 -7.83
CA GLY A 223 -17.38 -14.82 -6.58
C GLY A 223 -16.49 -14.95 -5.36
N ASP A 224 -15.34 -15.63 -5.48
CA ASP A 224 -14.38 -15.71 -4.41
C ASP A 224 -13.73 -14.34 -4.14
N ARG A 225 -13.38 -14.12 -2.88
CA ARG A 225 -12.81 -12.84 -2.43
C ARG A 225 -11.49 -13.06 -1.72
N LEU A 226 -10.54 -12.22 -2.06
CA LEU A 226 -9.24 -12.15 -1.43
C LEU A 226 -9.06 -10.78 -0.78
N ARG A 227 -8.58 -10.76 0.45
CA ARG A 227 -8.07 -9.56 1.11
C ARG A 227 -6.68 -9.84 1.63
N VAL A 228 -5.75 -8.96 1.36
CA VAL A 228 -4.37 -9.12 1.77
C VAL A 228 -3.83 -7.81 2.33
N VAL A 229 -3.13 -7.91 3.45
CA VAL A 229 -2.30 -6.86 4.04
C VAL A 229 -0.87 -7.35 3.94
N TYR A 230 -0.03 -6.58 3.30
CA TYR A 230 1.36 -6.97 3.08
C TYR A 230 2.30 -5.78 3.23
N GLN A 231 3.51 -6.10 3.59
CA GLN A 231 4.58 -5.15 3.74
C GLN A 231 5.43 -5.15 2.48
N THR A 232 5.68 -3.96 1.98
CA THR A 232 6.63 -3.72 0.90
C THR A 232 7.86 -3.02 1.44
N VAL A 233 8.96 -3.20 0.77
CA VAL A 233 10.24 -2.58 1.09
C VAL A 233 10.91 -2.07 -0.19
N ARG A 234 11.50 -0.89 -0.10
CA ARG A 234 12.39 -0.32 -1.13
C ARG A 234 13.60 0.34 -0.48
N GLU A 235 14.64 0.50 -1.23
CA GLU A 235 15.78 1.32 -0.82
C GLU A 235 15.40 2.81 -0.88
N ALA A 236 15.72 3.57 0.18
CA ALA A 236 15.44 4.99 0.24
C ALA A 236 16.09 5.74 -0.92
N GLY A 237 15.29 6.58 -1.60
CA GLY A 237 15.73 7.32 -2.79
C GLY A 237 15.89 6.49 -4.05
N SER A 238 15.56 5.17 -4.04
CA SER A 238 15.58 4.34 -5.25
C SER A 238 14.36 4.59 -6.12
N LEU A 239 14.57 4.59 -7.45
CA LEU A 239 13.50 4.61 -8.45
C LEU A 239 12.95 3.22 -8.74
N GLU A 240 13.53 2.16 -8.16
CA GLU A 240 13.02 0.82 -8.32
C GLU A 240 11.66 0.66 -7.62
N PRO A 241 10.72 -0.09 -8.21
CA PRO A 241 9.45 -0.35 -7.54
C PRO A 241 9.68 -1.12 -6.23
N PRO A 242 8.84 -0.86 -5.21
CA PRO A 242 8.93 -1.58 -3.96
C PRO A 242 8.71 -3.09 -4.17
N THR A 243 9.41 -3.90 -3.41
CA THR A 243 9.26 -5.36 -3.43
C THR A 243 8.46 -5.84 -2.23
N VAL A 244 7.70 -6.92 -2.40
CA VAL A 244 6.95 -7.53 -1.30
C VAL A 244 7.92 -8.17 -0.32
N GLU A 245 7.93 -7.69 0.91
CA GLU A 245 8.74 -8.26 1.99
C GLU A 245 8.03 -9.45 2.64
N ARG A 246 6.81 -9.24 3.13
CA ARG A 246 5.99 -10.32 3.73
C ARG A 246 4.50 -10.00 3.70
N ILE A 247 3.69 -11.04 3.84
CA ILE A 247 2.26 -10.91 4.10
C ILE A 247 2.09 -10.71 5.61
N LEU A 248 1.35 -9.66 6.02
CA LEU A 248 1.03 -9.41 7.41
C LEU A 248 -0.29 -10.08 7.81
N ALA A 249 -1.27 -10.05 6.91
CA ALA A 249 -2.52 -10.76 7.09
C ALA A 249 -3.13 -11.10 5.73
N VAL A 250 -3.81 -12.22 5.65
CA VAL A 250 -4.56 -12.61 4.46
C VAL A 250 -5.85 -13.30 4.83
N GLN A 251 -6.90 -13.00 4.10
CA GLN A 251 -8.19 -13.66 4.18
C GLN A 251 -8.63 -14.07 2.78
N PHE A 252 -8.93 -15.33 2.61
CA PHE A 252 -9.57 -15.89 1.42
C PHE A 252 -10.95 -16.40 1.78
N ARG A 253 -11.96 -16.03 0.98
CA ARG A 253 -13.34 -16.52 1.09
C ARG A 253 -13.77 -17.05 -0.26
N GLY A 254 -14.01 -18.36 -0.34
CA GLY A 254 -14.44 -19.02 -1.55
C GLY A 254 -15.43 -20.15 -1.25
N GLY A 255 -16.63 -20.08 -1.80
CA GLY A 255 -17.69 -21.03 -1.51
C GLY A 255 -18.02 -21.06 -0.01
N GLN A 256 -17.88 -22.24 0.61
CA GLN A 256 -18.02 -22.40 2.06
C GLN A 256 -16.70 -22.28 2.84
N ARG A 257 -15.59 -22.04 2.14
CA ARG A 257 -14.26 -21.96 2.75
C ARG A 257 -13.95 -20.53 3.17
N LYS A 258 -13.45 -20.38 4.39
CA LYS A 258 -12.88 -19.15 4.91
C LYS A 258 -11.51 -19.48 5.47
N LEU A 259 -10.47 -19.01 4.79
CA LEU A 259 -9.08 -19.18 5.21
C LEU A 259 -8.56 -17.83 5.66
N GLU A 260 -7.87 -17.81 6.79
CA GLU A 260 -7.35 -16.60 7.39
C GLU A 260 -5.98 -16.88 7.96
N ALA A 261 -5.05 -15.97 7.74
CA ALA A 261 -3.73 -16.06 8.32
C ALA A 261 -3.24 -14.68 8.74
N VAL A 262 -2.52 -14.64 9.84
CA VAL A 262 -1.83 -13.46 10.35
C VAL A 262 -0.40 -13.81 10.69
N TRP A 263 0.51 -12.92 10.32
CA TRP A 263 1.91 -13.02 10.71
C TRP A 263 2.07 -12.61 12.16
N PHE A 264 2.72 -13.44 12.95
CA PHE A 264 3.11 -13.14 14.31
C PHE A 264 4.62 -13.13 14.41
N ASP A 265 5.19 -11.95 14.70
CA ASP A 265 6.64 -11.80 14.91
C ASP A 265 6.99 -12.24 16.32
N ARG A 266 7.88 -13.22 16.44
CA ARG A 266 8.41 -13.71 17.72
C ARG A 266 9.64 -12.91 18.19
N GLY A 267 10.04 -11.90 17.43
CA GLY A 267 11.20 -11.07 17.65
C GLY A 267 12.29 -11.27 16.58
N ASN A 268 13.03 -10.22 16.32
CA ASN A 268 14.12 -10.18 15.34
C ASN A 268 13.72 -10.55 13.90
N GLY A 269 12.46 -10.27 13.53
CA GLY A 269 11.94 -10.59 12.20
C GLY A 269 11.64 -12.07 11.97
N ASN A 270 11.84 -12.92 12.98
CA ASN A 270 11.45 -14.33 12.96
C ASN A 270 10.02 -14.49 13.45
N GLY A 271 9.19 -15.12 12.67
CA GLY A 271 7.78 -15.33 13.02
C GLY A 271 7.18 -16.46 12.20
N ASP A 272 5.92 -16.70 12.49
CA ASP A 272 5.13 -17.71 11.81
C ASP A 272 3.73 -17.20 11.52
N TYR A 273 3.01 -17.93 10.67
CA TYR A 273 1.63 -17.65 10.37
C TYR A 273 0.69 -18.45 11.27
N TYR A 274 -0.33 -17.76 11.75
CA TYR A 274 -1.38 -18.32 12.58
C TYR A 274 -2.74 -17.98 11.98
N SER A 275 -3.70 -18.90 12.10
CA SER A 275 -5.11 -18.57 11.86
C SER A 275 -5.64 -17.66 12.97
N PHE A 276 -6.78 -17.00 12.73
CA PHE A 276 -7.33 -16.05 13.71
C PHE A 276 -7.82 -16.70 15.01
N ASP A 277 -7.99 -18.02 15.02
CA ASP A 277 -8.24 -18.83 16.22
C ASP A 277 -6.95 -19.28 16.94
N GLY A 278 -5.78 -18.84 16.48
CA GLY A 278 -4.49 -19.09 17.11
C GLY A 278 -3.80 -20.41 16.70
N ARG A 279 -4.34 -21.16 15.74
CA ARG A 279 -3.72 -22.38 15.23
C ARG A 279 -2.52 -22.02 14.34
N SER A 280 -1.37 -22.63 14.57
CA SER A 280 -0.19 -22.48 13.70
C SER A 280 -0.46 -23.02 12.30
N LEU A 281 -0.08 -22.27 11.29
CA LEU A 281 -0.13 -22.64 9.87
C LEU A 281 1.25 -23.00 9.32
N SER A 282 2.30 -22.86 10.12
CA SER A 282 3.65 -23.32 9.74
C SER A 282 3.71 -24.85 9.69
N ARG A 283 4.43 -25.35 8.70
CA ARG A 283 4.76 -26.79 8.55
C ARG A 283 5.96 -27.15 9.39
#